data_4b5958880e7212a6b264fe743daad17c
#
_entry.id   4b5958880e7212a6b264fe743daad17c
#
_cell.length_a   1.000
_cell.length_b   1.000
_cell.length_c   1.000
_cell.angle_alpha   90.00
_cell.angle_beta   90.00
_cell.angle_gamma   90.00
#
_symmetry.space_group_name_H-M   'P 1'
#
loop_
_entity.id
_entity.type
_entity.pdbx_description
1 polymer ?
#
loop_
_entity_poly.entity_id
_entity_poly.type
_entity_poly.pdbx_seq_one_letter_code
_entity_poly.pdbx_strand_id
1 'polypeptide(L)'
;PEQCKYIINEFETSPNPPQQEHCPQAFSGVDTYSTFSVKDSQYKSASFYMIHETIEKMINDYHDYTDTFGAFHVARRGSMLFPHRYRLMKYEKGSWIHPHVDHDTNIYGSCTINLNSDYKGGTFAFWGGLHKVELGLGDVMIWPADYYWVHEVEEITEGIRYSANCFLGKVPMFLPEECKYKIKGCEPAFT
;
A
#
# COMPACT_ATOMS: atom_id res chain seq x y z
N PRO A 1 10.06 -13.58 -1.93
CA PRO A 1 10.52 -13.83 -0.55
C PRO A 1 11.78 -13.04 -0.18
N GLU A 2 12.82 -13.05 -1.01
CA GLU A 2 14.10 -12.37 -0.69
C GLU A 2 13.94 -10.84 -0.68
N GLN A 3 13.16 -10.28 -1.58
CA GLN A 3 12.84 -8.85 -1.58
C GLN A 3 12.08 -8.44 -0.30
N CYS A 4 11.11 -9.25 0.13
CA CYS A 4 10.38 -8.99 1.38
C CYS A 4 11.33 -8.96 2.60
N LYS A 5 12.24 -9.93 2.71
CA LYS A 5 13.26 -9.93 3.76
C LYS A 5 14.17 -8.70 3.71
N TYR A 6 14.56 -8.30 2.51
CA TYR A 6 15.39 -7.10 2.33
C TYR A 6 14.65 -5.84 2.82
N ILE A 7 13.38 -5.68 2.44
CA ILE A 7 12.55 -4.54 2.85
C ILE A 7 12.37 -4.50 4.37
N ILE A 8 12.09 -5.65 5.00
CA ILE A 8 11.99 -5.75 6.46
C ILE A 8 13.32 -5.39 7.13
N ASN A 9 14.44 -5.92 6.61
CA ASN A 9 15.76 -5.59 7.16
C ASN A 9 16.07 -4.10 7.05
N GLU A 10 15.73 -3.46 5.94
CA GLU A 10 15.89 -2.00 5.79
C GLU A 10 15.06 -1.24 6.82
N PHE A 11 13.80 -1.65 7.07
CA PHE A 11 12.97 -1.08 8.13
C PHE A 11 13.67 -1.17 9.50
N GLU A 12 14.13 -2.35 9.89
CA GLU A 12 14.72 -2.60 11.21
C GLU A 12 16.10 -1.94 11.40
N THR A 13 16.86 -1.75 10.32
CA THR A 13 18.22 -1.19 10.38
C THR A 13 18.32 0.27 9.97
N SER A 14 17.24 0.87 9.50
CA SER A 14 17.24 2.28 9.10
C SER A 14 17.66 3.20 10.24
N PRO A 15 18.51 4.20 9.98
CA PRO A 15 18.87 5.19 10.98
C PRO A 15 17.70 6.13 11.34
N ASN A 16 16.67 6.17 10.52
CA ASN A 16 15.47 6.97 10.80
C ASN A 16 14.52 6.16 11.67
N PRO A 17 14.19 6.65 12.87
CA PRO A 17 13.26 5.96 13.74
C PRO A 17 11.88 5.87 13.06
N PRO A 18 11.18 4.75 13.19
CA PRO A 18 9.80 4.66 12.76
C PRO A 18 8.97 5.69 13.52
N GLN A 19 8.01 6.28 12.83
CA GLN A 19 7.02 7.15 13.46
C GLN A 19 5.86 6.29 13.94
N GLN A 20 5.49 6.41 15.19
CA GLN A 20 4.23 5.85 15.67
C GLN A 20 3.07 6.69 15.15
N GLU A 21 2.24 6.10 14.34
CA GLU A 21 0.95 6.68 14.02
C GLU A 21 -0.06 6.25 15.08
N HIS A 22 -0.35 7.20 15.95
CA HIS A 22 -1.32 7.02 17.01
C HIS A 22 -2.56 7.83 16.66
N CYS A 23 -3.46 7.22 15.93
CA CYS A 23 -4.82 7.75 15.80
C CYS A 23 -5.74 6.91 16.70
N PRO A 24 -6.22 7.45 17.84
CA PRO A 24 -7.05 6.67 18.77
C PRO A 24 -8.34 6.13 18.13
N GLN A 25 -8.74 6.68 17.01
CA GLN A 25 -9.95 6.30 16.28
C GLN A 25 -9.68 5.33 15.12
N ALA A 26 -8.48 5.29 14.59
CA ALA A 26 -8.13 4.49 13.41
C ALA A 26 -7.00 3.50 13.63
N PHE A 27 -6.00 3.83 14.46
CA PHE A 27 -4.79 3.03 14.63
C PHE A 27 -4.48 2.79 16.10
N SER A 28 -4.00 1.61 16.43
CA SER A 28 -3.46 1.29 17.73
C SER A 28 -2.21 0.43 17.59
N GLY A 29 -1.12 0.86 18.23
CA GLY A 29 0.12 0.10 18.30
C GLY A 29 0.80 -0.15 16.96
N VAL A 30 0.67 0.75 15.98
CA VAL A 30 1.29 0.60 14.66
C VAL A 30 2.48 1.53 14.56
N ASP A 31 3.67 0.96 14.42
CA ASP A 31 4.86 1.69 14.02
C ASP A 31 4.89 1.85 12.50
N THR A 32 5.10 3.06 12.03
CA THR A 32 5.18 3.35 10.60
C THR A 32 6.53 3.90 10.21
N TYR A 33 6.97 3.49 9.04
CA TYR A 33 8.19 3.98 8.43
C TYR A 33 7.87 4.46 7.02
N SER A 34 8.11 5.71 6.76
CA SER A 34 7.98 6.27 5.42
C SER A 34 9.28 6.06 4.65
N THR A 35 9.27 5.21 3.63
CA THR A 35 10.45 4.95 2.81
C THR A 35 10.83 6.12 1.93
N PHE A 36 9.90 7.06 1.76
CA PHE A 36 10.20 8.30 1.09
C PHE A 36 9.21 9.41 1.45
N SER A 37 9.71 10.60 1.48
CA SER A 37 8.98 11.81 1.18
C SER A 37 9.65 12.45 -0.03
N VAL A 38 8.97 13.37 -0.68
CA VAL A 38 9.42 14.05 -1.91
C VAL A 38 10.83 14.65 -1.85
N LYS A 39 11.31 14.93 -0.66
CA LYS A 39 12.59 15.58 -0.43
C LYS A 39 13.59 14.70 0.30
N ASP A 40 13.22 13.47 0.60
CA ASP A 40 14.04 12.57 1.40
C ASP A 40 14.88 11.66 0.51
N SER A 41 16.15 11.49 0.85
CA SER A 41 17.07 10.62 0.13
C SER A 41 16.64 9.14 0.15
N GLN A 42 15.82 8.76 1.11
CA GLN A 42 15.28 7.39 1.23
C GLN A 42 14.39 6.98 0.07
N TYR A 43 13.76 7.92 -0.58
CA TYR A 43 12.92 7.67 -1.71
C TYR A 43 13.68 7.14 -2.96
N LYS A 44 14.99 7.02 -2.87
CA LYS A 44 15.86 6.33 -3.84
C LYS A 44 16.47 5.05 -3.28
N SER A 45 15.95 4.53 -2.17
CA SER A 45 16.43 3.28 -1.60
C SER A 45 16.09 2.08 -2.49
N ALA A 46 16.80 0.97 -2.31
CA ALA A 46 16.49 -0.25 -3.04
C ALA A 46 15.08 -0.78 -2.68
N SER A 47 14.66 -0.65 -1.42
CA SER A 47 13.29 -0.99 -1.00
C SER A 47 12.24 -0.16 -1.71
N PHE A 48 12.48 1.14 -1.87
CA PHE A 48 11.59 2.02 -2.63
C PHE A 48 11.36 1.47 -4.05
N TYR A 49 12.43 1.16 -4.78
CA TYR A 49 12.31 0.66 -6.15
C TYR A 49 11.63 -0.71 -6.21
N MET A 50 11.94 -1.62 -5.29
CA MET A 50 11.29 -2.93 -5.20
C MET A 50 9.79 -2.82 -4.97
N ILE A 51 9.37 -1.96 -4.06
CA ILE A 51 7.95 -1.69 -3.75
C ILE A 51 7.30 -1.04 -4.97
N HIS A 52 7.93 -0.03 -5.54
CA HIS A 52 7.39 0.71 -6.69
C HIS A 52 7.15 -0.21 -7.90
N GLU A 53 8.13 -1.00 -8.30
CA GLU A 53 8.01 -1.94 -9.42
C GLU A 53 6.92 -2.99 -9.18
N THR A 54 6.81 -3.48 -7.94
CA THR A 54 5.76 -4.43 -7.56
C THR A 54 4.38 -3.80 -7.71
N ILE A 55 4.21 -2.56 -7.26
CA ILE A 55 2.94 -1.84 -7.33
C ILE A 55 2.59 -1.44 -8.76
N GLU A 56 3.56 -0.98 -9.56
CA GLU A 56 3.33 -0.70 -10.99
C GLU A 56 2.82 -1.94 -11.72
N LYS A 57 3.43 -3.09 -11.47
CA LYS A 57 2.96 -4.36 -12.03
C LYS A 57 1.53 -4.66 -11.58
N MET A 58 1.24 -4.52 -10.30
CA MET A 58 -0.09 -4.80 -9.75
C MET A 58 -1.16 -3.85 -10.31
N ILE A 59 -0.85 -2.57 -10.50
CA ILE A 59 -1.77 -1.63 -11.15
C ILE A 59 -2.09 -2.09 -12.57
N ASN A 60 -1.09 -2.49 -13.35
CA ASN A 60 -1.29 -2.98 -14.70
C ASN A 60 -2.12 -4.27 -14.71
N ASP A 61 -1.79 -5.25 -13.85
CA ASP A 61 -2.53 -6.50 -13.72
C ASP A 61 -4.00 -6.24 -13.30
N TYR A 62 -4.23 -5.31 -12.38
CA TYR A 62 -5.57 -4.91 -11.94
C TYR A 62 -6.35 -4.23 -13.06
N HIS A 63 -5.72 -3.36 -13.84
CA HIS A 63 -6.36 -2.73 -14.99
C HIS A 63 -6.71 -3.77 -16.08
N ASP A 64 -5.77 -4.63 -16.41
CA ASP A 64 -5.98 -5.68 -17.41
C ASP A 64 -7.11 -6.64 -16.96
N TYR A 65 -7.20 -6.97 -15.65
CA TYR A 65 -8.29 -7.75 -15.09
C TYR A 65 -9.64 -7.01 -15.17
N THR A 66 -9.68 -5.74 -14.76
CA THR A 66 -10.93 -4.96 -14.78
C THR A 66 -11.41 -4.61 -16.19
N ASP A 67 -10.53 -4.62 -17.18
CA ASP A 67 -10.89 -4.44 -18.59
C ASP A 67 -11.84 -5.56 -19.09
N THR A 68 -11.84 -6.72 -18.42
CA THR A 68 -12.77 -7.81 -18.73
C THR A 68 -14.22 -7.50 -18.34
N PHE A 69 -14.46 -6.50 -17.50
CA PHE A 69 -15.80 -6.12 -17.00
C PHE A 69 -16.48 -4.99 -17.78
N GLY A 70 -15.97 -4.62 -18.95
CA GLY A 70 -16.61 -3.65 -19.83
C GLY A 70 -16.50 -2.20 -19.38
N ALA A 71 -17.58 -1.43 -19.44
CA ALA A 71 -17.55 0.04 -19.29
C ALA A 71 -17.05 0.56 -17.93
N PHE A 72 -17.05 -0.23 -16.89
CA PHE A 72 -16.60 0.19 -15.54
C PHE A 72 -15.10 0.45 -15.46
N HIS A 73 -14.30 -0.20 -16.29
CA HIS A 73 -12.84 -0.10 -16.24
C HIS A 73 -12.33 1.30 -16.62
N VAL A 74 -13.01 2.01 -17.50
CA VAL A 74 -12.57 3.32 -18.02
C VAL A 74 -12.39 4.34 -16.89
N ALA A 75 -13.35 4.43 -15.97
CA ALA A 75 -13.27 5.36 -14.84
C ALA A 75 -12.14 4.98 -13.87
N ARG A 76 -11.94 3.70 -13.59
CA ARG A 76 -10.89 3.22 -12.69
C ARG A 76 -9.51 3.38 -13.28
N ARG A 77 -9.33 2.99 -14.55
CA ARG A 77 -8.09 3.18 -15.28
C ARG A 77 -7.67 4.66 -15.33
N GLY A 78 -8.63 5.58 -15.35
CA GLY A 78 -8.38 7.02 -15.33
C GLY A 78 -8.09 7.61 -13.95
N SER A 79 -8.23 6.86 -12.85
CA SER A 79 -8.14 7.39 -11.49
C SER A 79 -7.10 6.72 -10.59
N MET A 80 -6.80 5.44 -10.80
CA MET A 80 -5.86 4.66 -9.99
C MET A 80 -4.57 4.40 -10.76
N LEU A 81 -3.86 5.47 -11.13
CA LEU A 81 -2.73 5.43 -12.05
C LEU A 81 -1.38 5.58 -11.35
N PHE A 82 -1.30 6.48 -10.38
CA PHE A 82 -0.02 6.89 -9.83
C PHE A 82 0.08 6.50 -8.36
N PRO A 83 1.01 5.58 -8.01
CA PRO A 83 1.27 5.25 -6.62
C PRO A 83 1.97 6.42 -5.91
N HIS A 84 1.57 6.67 -4.69
CA HIS A 84 2.17 7.69 -3.82
C HIS A 84 2.03 7.35 -2.34
N ARG A 85 2.74 8.09 -1.47
CA ARG A 85 2.76 7.87 -0.02
C ARG A 85 3.13 6.44 0.34
N TYR A 86 4.25 5.96 -0.16
CA TYR A 86 4.74 4.64 0.20
C TYR A 86 5.13 4.60 1.67
N ARG A 87 4.65 3.57 2.36
CA ARG A 87 4.84 3.41 3.80
C ARG A 87 5.22 1.97 4.11
N LEU A 88 6.26 1.80 4.91
CA LEU A 88 6.54 0.51 5.56
C LEU A 88 5.89 0.54 6.94
N MET A 89 5.18 -0.52 7.27
CA MET A 89 4.42 -0.63 8.49
C MET A 89 4.80 -1.89 9.24
N LYS A 90 4.96 -1.74 10.56
CA LYS A 90 5.23 -2.82 11.49
C LYS A 90 4.09 -2.89 12.49
N TYR A 91 3.49 -4.04 12.59
CA TYR A 91 2.41 -4.32 13.53
C TYR A 91 2.91 -5.33 14.56
N GLU A 92 3.08 -4.91 15.78
CA GLU A 92 3.42 -5.79 16.89
C GLU A 92 2.16 -6.48 17.45
N LYS A 93 2.36 -7.48 18.30
CA LYS A 93 1.25 -8.11 19.02
C LYS A 93 0.40 -7.04 19.74
N GLY A 94 -0.91 -7.11 19.54
CA GLY A 94 -1.88 -6.15 20.05
C GLY A 94 -2.14 -4.96 19.11
N SER A 95 -1.41 -4.86 17.98
CA SER A 95 -1.64 -3.81 16.98
C SER A 95 -2.82 -4.16 16.08
N TRP A 96 -3.56 -3.16 15.71
CA TRP A 96 -4.75 -3.27 14.84
C TRP A 96 -5.06 -1.90 14.20
N ILE A 97 -5.88 -1.90 13.15
CA ILE A 97 -6.40 -0.69 12.53
C ILE A 97 -7.92 -0.75 12.57
N HIS A 98 -8.54 0.28 13.11
CA HIS A 98 -10.00 0.43 13.14
C HIS A 98 -10.64 0.46 11.76
N PRO A 99 -11.93 0.10 11.64
CA PRO A 99 -12.70 0.33 10.43
C PRO A 99 -12.62 1.78 9.98
N HIS A 100 -12.16 1.98 8.75
CA HIS A 100 -11.96 3.28 8.13
C HIS A 100 -12.08 3.20 6.61
N VAL A 101 -12.05 4.35 5.97
CA VAL A 101 -11.89 4.49 4.51
C VAL A 101 -10.65 5.32 4.23
N ASP A 102 -10.00 5.06 3.11
CA ASP A 102 -8.79 5.78 2.70
C ASP A 102 -9.07 7.03 1.86
N HIS A 103 -10.35 7.38 1.72
CA HIS A 103 -10.76 8.49 0.87
C HIS A 103 -10.15 9.82 1.30
N ASP A 104 -9.40 10.45 0.38
CA ASP A 104 -8.80 11.77 0.56
C ASP A 104 -8.59 12.42 -0.82
N THR A 105 -8.12 13.66 -0.84
CA THR A 105 -7.76 14.34 -2.08
C THR A 105 -6.71 13.56 -2.86
N ASN A 106 -7.03 13.21 -4.12
CA ASN A 106 -6.19 12.41 -5.01
C ASN A 106 -5.90 10.97 -4.51
N ILE A 107 -6.75 10.41 -3.65
CA ILE A 107 -6.73 8.99 -3.30
C ILE A 107 -7.96 8.32 -3.87
N TYR A 108 -7.77 7.43 -4.84
CA TYR A 108 -8.81 6.69 -5.54
C TYR A 108 -8.70 5.18 -5.35
N GLY A 109 -7.54 4.73 -4.91
CA GLY A 109 -7.29 3.35 -4.58
C GLY A 109 -6.22 3.23 -3.52
N SER A 110 -6.18 2.07 -2.90
CA SER A 110 -5.18 1.70 -1.91
C SER A 110 -4.55 0.36 -2.28
N CYS A 111 -3.33 0.17 -1.86
CA CYS A 111 -2.57 -1.03 -2.13
C CYS A 111 -1.76 -1.43 -0.91
N THR A 112 -1.71 -2.73 -0.62
CA THR A 112 -0.84 -3.28 0.42
C THR A 112 -0.07 -4.50 -0.10
N ILE A 113 1.19 -4.61 0.28
CA ILE A 113 2.04 -5.77 0.07
C ILE A 113 2.28 -6.40 1.45
N ASN A 114 1.94 -7.67 1.64
CA ASN A 114 2.26 -8.38 2.87
C ASN A 114 3.70 -8.92 2.81
N LEU A 115 4.55 -8.51 3.74
CA LEU A 115 5.99 -8.76 3.64
C LEU A 115 6.46 -10.01 4.40
N ASN A 116 5.60 -10.58 5.28
CA ASN A 116 5.90 -11.82 6.00
C ASN A 116 4.63 -12.62 6.29
N SER A 117 4.79 -13.83 6.82
CA SER A 117 3.66 -14.72 7.16
C SER A 117 3.86 -15.48 8.49
N ASP A 118 4.86 -15.09 9.27
CA ASP A 118 5.21 -15.71 10.54
C ASP A 118 4.56 -15.01 11.74
N TYR A 119 3.29 -14.65 11.59
CA TYR A 119 2.44 -14.02 12.61
C TYR A 119 1.04 -14.66 12.60
N LYS A 120 0.23 -14.34 13.62
CA LYS A 120 -1.20 -14.71 13.69
C LYS A 120 -2.07 -13.49 13.95
N GLY A 121 -3.31 -13.56 13.48
CA GLY A 121 -4.21 -12.41 13.42
C GLY A 121 -3.86 -11.52 12.24
N GLY A 122 -4.21 -10.24 12.32
CA GLY A 122 -3.92 -9.26 11.28
C GLY A 122 -4.65 -9.50 9.97
N THR A 123 -5.76 -10.22 10.00
CA THR A 123 -6.62 -10.45 8.84
C THR A 123 -7.15 -9.12 8.33
N PHE A 124 -7.08 -8.91 7.03
CA PHE A 124 -7.65 -7.74 6.40
C PHE A 124 -9.16 -7.96 6.20
N ALA A 125 -9.98 -7.09 6.76
CA ALA A 125 -11.43 -7.27 6.74
C ALA A 125 -12.14 -6.06 6.13
N PHE A 126 -13.14 -6.31 5.30
CA PHE A 126 -14.00 -5.32 4.69
C PHE A 126 -15.41 -5.41 5.28
N TRP A 127 -16.08 -4.25 5.36
CA TRP A 127 -17.49 -4.12 5.73
C TRP A 127 -17.84 -4.79 7.07
N GLY A 128 -17.01 -4.49 8.10
CA GLY A 128 -17.23 -5.06 9.43
C GLY A 128 -17.06 -6.58 9.49
N GLY A 129 -16.12 -7.11 8.72
CA GLY A 129 -15.81 -8.55 8.72
C GLY A 129 -16.67 -9.40 7.78
N LEU A 130 -17.55 -8.79 6.96
CA LEU A 130 -18.34 -9.55 5.97
C LEU A 130 -17.46 -10.20 4.90
N HIS A 131 -16.32 -9.60 4.59
CA HIS A 131 -15.33 -10.17 3.69
C HIS A 131 -13.95 -10.08 4.32
N LYS A 132 -13.29 -11.21 4.49
CA LYS A 132 -11.97 -11.32 5.09
C LYS A 132 -10.96 -11.82 4.07
N VAL A 133 -9.79 -11.21 4.06
CA VAL A 133 -8.68 -11.58 3.17
C VAL A 133 -7.46 -11.89 4.01
N GLU A 134 -6.97 -13.11 3.89
CA GLU A 134 -5.68 -13.51 4.46
C GLU A 134 -4.61 -13.37 3.40
N LEU A 135 -3.60 -12.56 3.68
CA LEU A 135 -2.50 -12.30 2.78
C LEU A 135 -1.29 -13.15 3.17
N GLY A 136 -0.81 -13.94 2.22
CA GLY A 136 0.43 -14.69 2.34
C GLY A 136 1.68 -13.82 2.13
N LEU A 137 2.84 -14.42 2.26
CA LEU A 137 4.13 -13.77 2.03
C LEU A 137 4.26 -13.27 0.58
N GLY A 138 4.37 -11.98 0.40
CA GLY A 138 4.52 -11.31 -0.89
C GLY A 138 3.21 -11.09 -1.65
N ASP A 139 2.07 -11.44 -1.05
CA ASP A 139 0.78 -11.14 -1.64
C ASP A 139 0.55 -9.63 -1.71
N VAL A 140 -0.07 -9.21 -2.79
CA VAL A 140 -0.42 -7.81 -3.03
C VAL A 140 -1.92 -7.69 -3.20
N MET A 141 -2.53 -6.76 -2.50
CA MET A 141 -3.95 -6.45 -2.61
C MET A 141 -4.14 -5.01 -3.00
N ILE A 142 -5.09 -4.76 -3.90
CA ILE A 142 -5.51 -3.43 -4.35
C ILE A 142 -7.03 -3.31 -4.22
N TRP A 143 -7.53 -2.16 -3.75
CA TRP A 143 -8.95 -1.87 -3.63
C TRP A 143 -9.25 -0.39 -3.87
N PRO A 144 -10.50 -0.05 -4.24
CA PRO A 144 -10.92 1.34 -4.35
C PRO A 144 -10.93 2.02 -2.97
N ALA A 145 -10.55 3.29 -2.92
CA ALA A 145 -10.46 4.08 -1.69
C ALA A 145 -11.67 5.02 -1.54
N ASP A 146 -12.86 4.57 -1.89
CA ASP A 146 -14.08 5.35 -1.73
C ASP A 146 -14.84 4.99 -0.44
N TYR A 147 -15.90 5.74 -0.12
CA TYR A 147 -16.69 5.59 1.10
C TYR A 147 -17.38 4.23 1.27
N TYR A 148 -17.49 3.44 0.22
CA TYR A 148 -18.08 2.10 0.28
C TYR A 148 -17.10 1.00 0.65
N TRP A 149 -15.80 1.28 0.64
CA TRP A 149 -14.74 0.31 0.91
C TRP A 149 -14.19 0.46 2.33
N VAL A 150 -15.11 0.44 3.31
CA VAL A 150 -14.73 0.41 4.73
C VAL A 150 -13.93 -0.86 5.00
N HIS A 151 -12.75 -0.70 5.58
CA HIS A 151 -11.85 -1.80 5.88
C HIS A 151 -11.11 -1.60 7.20
N GLU A 152 -10.58 -2.69 7.70
CA GLU A 152 -9.82 -2.76 8.94
C GLU A 152 -8.72 -3.83 8.85
N VAL A 153 -7.76 -3.75 9.77
CA VAL A 153 -6.82 -4.85 10.04
C VAL A 153 -7.10 -5.34 11.45
N GLU A 154 -7.50 -6.61 11.56
CA GLU A 154 -7.77 -7.24 12.86
C GLU A 154 -6.50 -7.31 13.71
N GLU A 155 -6.66 -7.51 15.01
CA GLU A 155 -5.54 -7.54 15.96
C GLU A 155 -4.51 -8.62 15.63
N ILE A 156 -3.23 -8.25 15.71
CA ILE A 156 -2.11 -9.20 15.69
C ILE A 156 -2.07 -9.92 17.04
N THR A 157 -2.29 -11.21 17.05
CA THR A 157 -2.34 -12.02 18.27
C THR A 157 -1.02 -12.68 18.63
N GLU A 158 -0.18 -12.98 17.66
CA GLU A 158 1.17 -13.53 17.82
C GLU A 158 2.12 -13.02 16.73
N GLY A 159 3.39 -12.83 17.08
CA GLY A 159 4.43 -12.42 16.13
C GLY A 159 4.37 -10.94 15.78
N ILE A 160 4.97 -10.60 14.63
CA ILE A 160 5.05 -9.24 14.08
C ILE A 160 4.66 -9.32 12.61
N ARG A 161 3.73 -8.49 12.17
CA ARG A 161 3.38 -8.34 10.76
C ARG A 161 4.08 -7.13 10.17
N TYR A 162 4.66 -7.30 8.99
CA TYR A 162 5.20 -6.21 8.18
C TYR A 162 4.41 -6.08 6.88
N SER A 163 4.13 -4.84 6.50
CA SER A 163 3.52 -4.53 5.20
C SER A 163 4.14 -3.29 4.56
N ALA A 164 4.03 -3.21 3.25
CA ALA A 164 4.30 -1.98 2.50
C ALA A 164 2.98 -1.50 1.89
N ASN A 165 2.61 -0.27 2.17
CA ASN A 165 1.35 0.32 1.72
C ASN A 165 1.60 1.52 0.83
N CYS A 166 0.70 1.76 -0.12
CA CYS A 166 0.64 3.00 -0.87
C CYS A 166 -0.81 3.35 -1.22
N PHE A 167 -0.99 4.59 -1.62
CA PHE A 167 -2.23 5.08 -2.20
C PHE A 167 -2.07 5.28 -3.70
N LEU A 168 -3.18 5.18 -4.43
CA LEU A 168 -3.21 5.33 -5.88
C LEU A 168 -4.03 6.54 -6.26
N GLY A 169 -3.44 7.45 -7.02
CA GLY A 169 -4.04 8.71 -7.42
C GLY A 169 -4.19 8.88 -8.92
N LYS A 170 -4.90 9.93 -9.31
CA LYS A 170 -5.07 10.34 -10.69
C LYS A 170 -3.92 11.25 -11.17
N VAL A 171 -3.31 11.97 -10.26
CA VAL A 171 -2.23 12.93 -10.54
C VAL A 171 -0.94 12.39 -9.98
N PRO A 172 0.18 12.38 -10.73
CA PRO A 172 1.46 11.96 -10.21
C PRO A 172 1.88 12.90 -9.07
N MET A 173 2.18 12.31 -7.92
CA MET A 173 2.74 13.03 -6.78
C MET A 173 4.17 12.56 -6.57
N PHE A 174 5.11 13.35 -7.04
CA PHE A 174 6.52 13.27 -6.63
C PHE A 174 7.26 11.94 -6.94
N LEU A 175 6.92 11.29 -8.03
CA LEU A 175 7.70 10.14 -8.50
C LEU A 175 8.97 10.62 -9.21
N PRO A 176 10.08 9.87 -9.10
CA PRO A 176 11.25 10.11 -9.93
C PRO A 176 10.87 10.15 -11.40
N GLU A 177 11.59 10.95 -12.19
CA GLU A 177 11.32 11.06 -13.62
C GLU A 177 11.37 9.70 -14.32
N GLU A 178 12.31 8.85 -13.91
CA GLU A 178 12.51 7.49 -14.42
C GLU A 178 11.35 6.52 -14.10
N CYS A 179 10.50 6.87 -13.12
CA CYS A 179 9.37 6.04 -12.69
C CYS A 179 8.01 6.50 -13.24
N LYS A 180 7.94 7.70 -13.83
CA LYS A 180 6.65 8.36 -14.09
C LYS A 180 5.73 7.68 -15.11
N TYR A 181 6.23 6.85 -16.01
CA TYR A 181 5.47 6.44 -17.19
C TYR A 181 5.52 4.94 -17.51
N LYS A 182 5.80 4.11 -16.53
CA LYS A 182 5.81 2.66 -16.72
C LYS A 182 4.42 2.01 -16.66
N ILE A 183 3.40 2.74 -16.21
CA ILE A 183 2.02 2.26 -16.14
C ILE A 183 1.35 2.51 -17.50
N LYS A 184 0.77 1.47 -18.08
CA LYS A 184 0.04 1.55 -19.35
C LYS A 184 -1.05 2.62 -19.28
N GLY A 185 -1.11 3.50 -20.26
CA GLY A 185 -2.09 4.58 -20.34
C GLY A 185 -1.73 5.84 -19.54
N CYS A 186 -0.55 5.87 -18.93
CA CYS A 186 0.02 7.06 -18.26
C CYS A 186 0.99 7.82 -19.18
N GLU A 187 0.85 7.70 -20.48
CA GLU A 187 1.61 8.55 -21.40
C GLU A 187 1.30 10.02 -21.12
N PRO A 188 2.32 10.90 -21.15
CA PRO A 188 2.09 12.31 -20.87
C PRO A 188 1.06 12.87 -21.84
N ALA A 189 -0.06 13.32 -21.30
CA ALA A 189 -1.07 14.01 -22.10
C ALA A 189 -0.60 15.40 -22.58
N PHE A 190 0.64 15.77 -22.25
CA PHE A 190 1.21 17.08 -22.55
C PHE A 190 2.68 16.92 -22.94
N THR A 191 2.94 16.94 -24.20
CA THR A 191 4.22 17.40 -24.76
C THR A 191 4.16 18.89 -25.02
#